data_729be85ab17f751c60169e6721a1c5ea
#
_entry.id   729be85ab17f751c60169e6721a1c5ea
#
_cell.length_a   1.000
_cell.length_b   1.000
_cell.length_c   1.000
_cell.angle_alpha   90.00
_cell.angle_beta   90.00
_cell.angle_gamma   90.00
#
_symmetry.space_group_name_H-M   'P 1'
#
loop_
_entity.id
_entity.type
_entity.pdbx_description
1 polymer ?
#
loop_
_entity_poly.entity_id
_entity_poly.type
_entity_poly.pdbx_seq_one_letter_code
_entity_poly.pdbx_strand_id
1 'polypeptide(L)'
;MKKRLLPCLTLALLLALALAGRAAARTVVTTTTNLPTIQISVPSTANVYINPNRLPVQLTASTETAQIISSPCYIENLSEVPVRVHVEATGSARGGISLVGETTAGSTSKAKRVFMYFEIQAGVDPDDVTWDNEYDADSHIVIRDGDTKTKNSMVILGSAEHEKRYGVFRLTGDCIEEPTEAWNSRDSVTVRIVFTFTPLPVDTEIP
;
A
#
# COMPACT_ATOMS: atom_id res chain seq x y z
N MET A 1 -64.35 -2.85 -39.38
CA MET A 1 -63.36 -2.24 -38.45
C MET A 1 -62.69 -3.21 -37.49
N LYS A 2 -62.71 -4.56 -37.66
CA LYS A 2 -62.14 -5.55 -36.72
C LYS A 2 -60.74 -6.10 -37.08
N LYS A 3 -60.17 -5.75 -38.24
CA LYS A 3 -58.89 -6.35 -38.72
C LYS A 3 -57.61 -5.55 -38.38
N ARG A 4 -57.70 -4.35 -37.79
CA ARG A 4 -56.52 -3.51 -37.47
C ARG A 4 -56.06 -3.53 -36.00
N LEU A 5 -56.86 -4.17 -35.11
CA LEU A 5 -56.53 -4.23 -33.69
C LEU A 5 -55.60 -5.41 -33.32
N LEU A 6 -55.60 -6.47 -34.12
CA LEU A 6 -54.79 -7.65 -33.83
C LEU A 6 -53.27 -7.43 -33.89
N PRO A 7 -52.71 -6.69 -34.90
CA PRO A 7 -51.27 -6.47 -34.93
C PRO A 7 -50.78 -5.52 -33.84
N CYS A 8 -51.62 -4.56 -33.38
CA CYS A 8 -51.26 -3.70 -32.27
C CYS A 8 -51.19 -4.41 -30.91
N LEU A 9 -52.12 -5.37 -30.70
CA LEU A 9 -52.15 -6.14 -29.46
C LEU A 9 -50.97 -7.09 -29.35
N THR A 10 -50.57 -7.74 -30.46
CA THR A 10 -49.41 -8.63 -30.49
C THR A 10 -48.11 -7.88 -30.31
N LEU A 11 -48.01 -6.66 -30.90
CA LEU A 11 -46.82 -5.81 -30.74
C LEU A 11 -46.67 -5.31 -29.27
N ALA A 12 -47.80 -4.91 -28.65
CA ALA A 12 -47.80 -4.46 -27.27
C ALA A 12 -47.44 -5.62 -26.29
N LEU A 13 -47.90 -6.85 -26.57
CA LEU A 13 -47.59 -8.03 -25.76
C LEU A 13 -46.12 -8.43 -25.92
N LEU A 14 -45.54 -8.37 -27.12
CA LEU A 14 -44.12 -8.62 -27.37
C LEU A 14 -43.25 -7.56 -26.72
N LEU A 15 -43.66 -6.30 -26.70
CA LEU A 15 -42.94 -5.22 -26.02
C LEU A 15 -43.01 -5.37 -24.51
N ALA A 16 -44.12 -5.80 -23.95
CA ALA A 16 -44.29 -6.07 -22.53
C ALA A 16 -43.46 -7.27 -22.07
N LEU A 17 -43.36 -8.33 -22.88
CA LEU A 17 -42.49 -9.49 -22.58
C LEU A 17 -41.00 -9.10 -22.67
N ALA A 18 -40.60 -8.25 -23.63
CA ALA A 18 -39.22 -7.79 -23.75
C ALA A 18 -38.80 -6.87 -22.56
N LEU A 19 -39.74 -6.07 -22.05
CA LEU A 19 -39.53 -5.22 -20.87
C LEU A 19 -39.52 -6.04 -19.57
N ALA A 20 -40.36 -7.05 -19.45
CA ALA A 20 -40.39 -7.96 -18.31
C ALA A 20 -39.10 -8.83 -18.27
N GLY A 21 -38.62 -9.29 -19.43
CA GLY A 21 -37.35 -10.02 -19.52
C GLY A 21 -36.14 -9.19 -19.12
N ARG A 22 -36.12 -7.89 -19.46
CA ARG A 22 -35.06 -6.97 -19.04
C ARG A 22 -35.13 -6.62 -17.55
N ALA A 23 -36.32 -6.51 -16.98
CA ALA A 23 -36.50 -6.27 -15.55
C ALA A 23 -36.09 -7.48 -14.73
N ALA A 24 -36.46 -8.71 -15.18
CA ALA A 24 -36.05 -9.95 -14.51
C ALA A 24 -34.52 -10.17 -14.58
N ALA A 25 -33.87 -9.89 -15.72
CA ALA A 25 -32.42 -9.95 -15.84
C ALA A 25 -31.71 -8.95 -14.92
N ARG A 26 -32.29 -7.76 -14.73
CA ARG A 26 -31.74 -6.74 -13.84
C ARG A 26 -31.89 -7.09 -12.36
N THR A 27 -32.95 -7.80 -11.99
CA THR A 27 -33.19 -8.24 -10.61
C THR A 27 -32.31 -9.42 -10.25
N VAL A 28 -32.02 -10.33 -11.18
CA VAL A 28 -31.15 -11.49 -10.95
C VAL A 28 -29.70 -11.07 -10.81
N VAL A 29 -29.24 -10.02 -11.52
CA VAL A 29 -27.85 -9.53 -11.41
C VAL A 29 -27.61 -8.79 -10.10
N THR A 30 -28.63 -8.19 -9.49
CA THR A 30 -28.47 -7.49 -8.20
C THR A 30 -28.52 -8.40 -6.98
N THR A 31 -28.94 -9.66 -7.11
CA THR A 31 -29.01 -10.60 -5.98
C THR A 31 -27.85 -11.57 -5.88
N THR A 32 -26.88 -11.55 -6.81
CA THR A 32 -25.79 -12.53 -6.82
C THR A 32 -24.41 -11.99 -6.47
N THR A 33 -24.29 -10.71 -6.11
CA THR A 33 -23.02 -10.16 -5.68
C THR A 33 -23.15 -9.46 -4.35
N ASN A 34 -23.31 -10.23 -3.28
CA ASN A 34 -22.79 -9.80 -1.98
C ASN A 34 -21.25 -9.85 -2.07
N LEU A 35 -20.67 -8.89 -2.80
CA LEU A 35 -19.25 -8.67 -2.66
C LEU A 35 -19.03 -8.22 -1.22
N PRO A 36 -18.10 -8.84 -0.50
CA PRO A 36 -17.80 -8.44 0.87
C PRO A 36 -17.42 -6.96 0.86
N THR A 37 -17.97 -6.17 1.75
CA THR A 37 -17.59 -4.80 1.93
C THR A 37 -16.17 -4.75 2.45
N ILE A 38 -15.25 -4.12 1.69
CA ILE A 38 -13.88 -3.89 2.14
C ILE A 38 -13.87 -2.58 2.93
N GLN A 39 -13.38 -2.65 4.14
CA GLN A 39 -13.16 -1.51 5.01
C GLN A 39 -11.72 -1.58 5.56
N ILE A 40 -10.89 -0.61 5.18
CA ILE A 40 -9.48 -0.55 5.55
C ILE A 40 -9.16 0.81 6.15
N SER A 41 -8.47 0.81 7.28
CA SER A 41 -7.87 2.00 7.86
C SER A 41 -6.42 2.13 7.37
N VAL A 42 -6.06 3.29 6.82
CA VAL A 42 -4.72 3.59 6.30
C VAL A 42 -4.29 4.98 6.79
N PRO A 43 -3.06 5.16 7.29
CA PRO A 43 -2.56 6.48 7.65
C PRO A 43 -2.40 7.34 6.39
N SER A 44 -2.74 8.62 6.49
CA SER A 44 -2.64 9.56 5.37
C SER A 44 -1.22 10.10 5.17
N THR A 45 -0.41 10.11 6.21
CA THR A 45 0.97 10.62 6.20
C THR A 45 1.85 9.84 7.17
N ALA A 46 3.12 9.73 6.84
CA ALA A 46 4.17 9.22 7.72
C ALA A 46 5.37 10.19 7.66
N ASN A 47 5.97 10.48 8.81
CA ASN A 47 7.18 11.29 8.85
C ASN A 47 8.40 10.38 8.68
N VAL A 48 9.31 10.80 7.80
CA VAL A 48 10.59 10.14 7.56
C VAL A 48 11.71 11.15 7.77
N TYR A 49 12.73 10.75 8.51
CA TYR A 49 13.88 11.59 8.80
C TYR A 49 15.14 10.98 8.20
N ILE A 50 15.90 11.81 7.49
CA ILE A 50 17.25 11.47 7.05
C ILE A 50 18.21 11.96 8.14
N ASN A 51 18.95 11.04 8.75
CA ASN A 51 19.86 11.28 9.87
C ASN A 51 21.29 10.82 9.50
N PRO A 52 22.00 11.56 8.65
CA PRO A 52 23.28 11.12 8.11
C PRO A 52 24.31 10.79 9.21
N ASN A 53 24.35 11.58 10.24
CA ASN A 53 25.35 11.47 11.31
C ASN A 53 24.91 10.57 12.47
N ARG A 54 23.82 9.82 12.32
CA ARG A 54 23.29 8.90 13.33
C ARG A 54 23.10 9.56 14.71
N LEU A 55 22.71 10.81 14.73
CA LEU A 55 22.44 11.52 15.98
C LEU A 55 21.21 10.93 16.66
N PRO A 56 21.17 10.85 17.99
CA PRO A 56 19.99 10.39 18.71
C PRO A 56 18.77 11.23 18.35
N VAL A 57 17.73 10.62 17.79
CA VAL A 57 16.47 11.27 17.43
C VAL A 57 15.40 10.75 18.37
N GLN A 58 14.77 11.65 19.13
CA GLN A 58 13.66 11.32 20.01
C GLN A 58 12.36 11.27 19.19
N LEU A 59 12.18 10.22 18.40
CA LEU A 59 10.93 10.00 17.66
C LEU A 59 10.05 8.90 18.30
N THR A 60 10.68 8.02 19.02
CA THR A 60 10.09 6.93 19.81
C THR A 60 10.92 6.76 21.06
N ALA A 61 10.46 5.96 22.03
CA ALA A 61 11.18 5.67 23.25
C ALA A 61 12.53 4.92 23.05
N SER A 62 12.90 4.58 21.81
CA SER A 62 14.16 3.95 21.43
C SER A 62 15.13 4.95 20.83
N THR A 63 16.38 4.92 21.28
CA THR A 63 17.52 5.62 20.66
C THR A 63 17.95 4.84 19.41
N GLU A 64 17.24 5.06 18.31
CA GLU A 64 17.64 4.45 17.04
C GLU A 64 18.83 5.18 16.43
N THR A 65 19.83 4.40 16.02
CA THR A 65 21.02 4.88 15.31
C THR A 65 20.90 4.73 13.80
N ALA A 66 19.72 4.42 13.28
CA ALA A 66 19.48 4.31 11.86
C ALA A 66 19.64 5.68 11.15
N GLN A 67 20.06 5.64 9.89
CA GLN A 67 20.22 6.86 9.09
C GLN A 67 18.91 7.29 8.42
N ILE A 68 18.00 6.36 8.18
CA ILE A 68 16.65 6.63 7.73
C ILE A 68 15.71 6.14 8.82
N ILE A 69 14.96 7.06 9.40
CA ILE A 69 14.06 6.78 10.52
C ILE A 69 12.66 7.20 10.12
N SER A 70 11.71 6.28 10.18
CA SER A 70 10.29 6.58 10.11
C SER A 70 9.56 6.02 11.32
N SER A 71 8.58 6.75 11.84
CA SER A 71 7.67 6.15 12.80
C SER A 71 6.94 4.98 12.14
N PRO A 72 6.83 3.83 12.79
CA PRO A 72 6.00 2.75 12.29
C PRO A 72 4.57 3.24 12.04
N CYS A 73 4.03 2.88 10.90
CA CYS A 73 2.65 3.13 10.56
C CYS A 73 1.97 1.79 10.32
N TYR A 74 0.67 1.74 10.50
CA TYR A 74 -0.06 0.50 10.25
C TYR A 74 -1.30 0.72 9.41
N ILE A 75 -1.67 -0.31 8.67
CA ILE A 75 -2.95 -0.50 8.03
C ILE A 75 -3.73 -1.53 8.83
N GLU A 76 -5.04 -1.36 8.94
CA GLU A 76 -5.91 -2.28 9.65
C GLU A 76 -7.03 -2.73 8.74
N ASN A 77 -7.21 -4.04 8.62
CA ASN A 77 -8.35 -4.61 7.94
C ASN A 77 -9.55 -4.68 8.88
N LEU A 78 -10.54 -3.88 8.61
CA LEU A 78 -11.82 -3.82 9.33
C LEU A 78 -12.94 -4.61 8.62
N SER A 79 -12.58 -5.35 7.55
CA SER A 79 -13.51 -6.14 6.76
C SER A 79 -13.77 -7.49 7.41
N GLU A 80 -14.90 -8.12 7.08
CA GLU A 80 -15.24 -9.48 7.52
C GLU A 80 -14.42 -10.57 6.80
N VAL A 81 -13.64 -10.20 5.76
CA VAL A 81 -12.86 -11.12 4.94
C VAL A 81 -11.38 -10.75 4.95
N PRO A 82 -10.48 -11.71 4.75
CA PRO A 82 -9.07 -11.42 4.55
C PRO A 82 -8.84 -10.57 3.30
N VAL A 83 -7.76 -9.79 3.29
CA VAL A 83 -7.38 -8.97 2.15
C VAL A 83 -5.91 -9.15 1.80
N ARG A 84 -5.62 -9.22 0.51
CA ARG A 84 -4.25 -9.15 0.00
C ARG A 84 -3.88 -7.69 -0.25
N VAL A 85 -2.71 -7.32 0.21
CA VAL A 85 -2.17 -5.96 0.07
C VAL A 85 -1.18 -5.93 -1.09
N HIS A 86 -1.43 -5.05 -2.06
CA HIS A 86 -0.52 -4.70 -3.13
C HIS A 86 0.02 -3.31 -2.85
N VAL A 87 1.30 -3.10 -3.10
CA VAL A 87 1.96 -1.82 -2.80
C VAL A 87 2.68 -1.31 -4.04
N GLU A 88 2.48 -0.03 -4.33
CA GLU A 88 3.28 0.74 -5.28
C GLU A 88 3.98 1.87 -4.54
N ALA A 89 5.27 2.07 -4.78
CA ALA A 89 6.03 3.14 -4.16
C ALA A 89 6.86 3.89 -5.20
N THR A 90 6.89 5.21 -5.06
CA THR A 90 7.68 6.11 -5.93
C THR A 90 8.31 7.19 -5.09
N GLY A 91 9.59 7.47 -5.33
CA GLY A 91 10.34 8.53 -4.67
C GLY A 91 10.47 9.79 -5.52
N SER A 92 10.73 10.90 -4.86
CA SER A 92 11.18 12.15 -5.45
C SER A 92 12.10 12.87 -4.49
N ALA A 93 13.28 13.28 -4.96
CA ALA A 93 14.30 13.91 -4.14
C ALA A 93 14.57 15.36 -4.56
N ARG A 94 14.98 16.17 -3.58
CA ARG A 94 15.38 17.57 -3.77
C ARG A 94 16.68 17.85 -3.02
N GLY A 95 17.36 18.95 -3.37
CA GLY A 95 18.60 19.38 -2.71
C GLY A 95 19.83 18.59 -3.14
N GLY A 96 19.86 18.08 -4.38
CA GLY A 96 20.99 17.31 -4.89
C GLY A 96 21.06 15.86 -4.38
N ILE A 97 20.01 15.38 -3.72
CA ILE A 97 19.89 13.97 -3.30
C ILE A 97 19.63 13.08 -4.50
N SER A 98 20.32 11.94 -4.54
CA SER A 98 20.06 10.84 -5.48
C SER A 98 19.53 9.64 -4.71
N LEU A 99 18.32 9.18 -5.04
CA LEU A 99 17.77 7.91 -4.53
C LEU A 99 18.42 6.77 -5.33
N VAL A 100 19.12 5.89 -4.61
CA VAL A 100 19.89 4.78 -5.22
C VAL A 100 19.24 3.44 -4.97
N GLY A 101 19.61 2.45 -5.79
CA GLY A 101 19.00 1.12 -5.76
C GLY A 101 19.70 0.10 -4.86
N GLU A 102 20.75 0.51 -4.18
CA GLU A 102 21.58 -0.35 -3.34
C GLU A 102 22.14 0.43 -2.15
N THR A 103 22.54 -0.28 -1.11
CA THR A 103 23.11 0.32 0.11
C THR A 103 24.26 1.29 -0.21
N THR A 104 24.35 2.35 0.53
CA THR A 104 25.45 3.31 0.47
C THR A 104 26.56 2.97 1.45
N ALA A 105 26.39 1.97 2.31
CA ALA A 105 27.37 1.51 3.28
C ALA A 105 28.69 1.14 2.57
N GLY A 106 29.81 1.70 3.05
CA GLY A 106 31.12 1.51 2.45
C GLY A 106 31.35 2.23 1.10
N SER A 107 30.39 3.04 0.63
CA SER A 107 30.54 3.81 -0.60
C SER A 107 31.58 4.92 -0.43
N THR A 108 32.43 5.09 -1.43
CA THR A 108 33.40 6.21 -1.52
C THR A 108 32.82 7.44 -2.21
N SER A 109 31.54 7.39 -2.63
CA SER A 109 30.86 8.52 -3.25
C SER A 109 30.80 9.72 -2.32
N LYS A 110 30.98 10.91 -2.90
CA LYS A 110 30.83 12.19 -2.20
C LYS A 110 29.52 12.91 -2.58
N ALA A 111 28.67 12.31 -3.40
CA ALA A 111 27.33 12.80 -3.68
C ALA A 111 26.36 12.48 -2.55
N LYS A 112 25.31 13.27 -2.38
CA LYS A 112 24.21 12.97 -1.45
C LYS A 112 23.39 11.78 -1.96
N ARG A 113 23.78 10.56 -1.62
CA ARG A 113 23.09 9.35 -2.01
C ARG A 113 22.28 8.80 -0.83
N VAL A 114 21.06 8.39 -1.10
CA VAL A 114 20.14 7.79 -0.12
C VAL A 114 19.65 6.47 -0.70
N PHE A 115 19.89 5.39 0.02
CA PHE A 115 19.25 4.11 -0.19
C PHE A 115 18.09 3.99 0.78
N MET A 116 16.87 3.93 0.26
CA MET A 116 15.65 3.86 1.06
C MET A 116 14.77 2.73 0.55
N TYR A 117 14.19 1.96 1.44
CA TYR A 117 13.24 0.93 1.09
C TYR A 117 12.03 0.93 2.01
N PHE A 118 10.92 0.46 1.47
CA PHE A 118 9.68 0.21 2.17
C PHE A 118 9.61 -1.26 2.55
N GLU A 119 9.20 -1.54 3.77
CA GLU A 119 8.89 -2.88 4.26
C GLU A 119 7.57 -2.88 5.03
N ILE A 120 6.90 -4.04 5.04
CA ILE A 120 5.66 -4.26 5.75
C ILE A 120 5.64 -5.67 6.36
N GLN A 121 5.20 -5.77 7.59
CA GLN A 121 4.97 -7.04 8.28
C GLN A 121 3.47 -7.19 8.57
N ALA A 122 2.93 -8.38 8.32
CA ALA A 122 1.55 -8.70 8.67
C ALA A 122 1.47 -9.45 10.00
N GLY A 123 0.36 -9.29 10.69
CA GLY A 123 0.03 -10.10 11.86
C GLY A 123 0.80 -9.74 13.12
N VAL A 124 1.40 -8.57 13.15
CA VAL A 124 2.10 -8.07 14.33
C VAL A 124 1.27 -6.96 14.95
N ASP A 125 1.15 -6.95 16.27
CA ASP A 125 0.61 -5.81 16.98
C ASP A 125 1.49 -4.57 16.67
N PRO A 126 0.92 -3.43 16.29
CA PRO A 126 1.69 -2.21 16.04
C PRO A 126 2.64 -1.80 17.16
N ASP A 127 2.32 -2.17 18.41
CA ASP A 127 3.13 -1.85 19.59
C ASP A 127 4.27 -2.87 19.84
N ASP A 128 4.21 -4.06 19.21
CA ASP A 128 5.15 -5.17 19.45
C ASP A 128 6.01 -5.52 18.22
N VAL A 129 5.99 -4.69 17.17
CA VAL A 129 6.72 -4.97 15.93
C VAL A 129 8.24 -5.00 16.16
N THR A 130 8.88 -6.05 15.70
CA THR A 130 10.34 -6.18 15.68
C THR A 130 10.85 -6.19 14.24
N TRP A 131 11.79 -5.33 13.93
CA TRP A 131 12.38 -5.19 12.60
C TRP A 131 13.78 -5.79 12.58
N ASP A 132 14.01 -6.60 11.53
CA ASP A 132 15.38 -7.02 11.23
C ASP A 132 16.03 -5.97 10.38
N ASN A 133 16.80 -5.15 10.50
CA ASN A 133 17.28 -4.04 9.68
C ASN A 133 18.07 -4.52 8.43
N GLU A 134 17.76 -5.69 7.91
CA GLU A 134 18.36 -6.25 6.70
C GLU A 134 17.46 -5.99 5.49
N TYR A 135 18.06 -5.54 4.41
CA TYR A 135 17.35 -5.38 3.15
C TYR A 135 17.18 -6.72 2.44
N ASP A 136 15.93 -7.06 2.14
CA ASP A 136 15.56 -8.23 1.33
C ASP A 136 14.85 -7.78 0.05
N ALA A 137 15.45 -8.11 -1.10
CA ALA A 137 14.91 -7.73 -2.41
C ALA A 137 13.59 -8.43 -2.74
N ASP A 138 13.29 -9.56 -2.10
CA ASP A 138 12.08 -10.33 -2.37
C ASP A 138 10.88 -9.79 -1.60
N SER A 139 11.08 -9.21 -0.43
CA SER A 139 10.02 -8.68 0.44
C SER A 139 9.94 -7.15 0.50
N HIS A 140 11.01 -6.42 0.15
CA HIS A 140 11.10 -4.97 0.27
C HIS A 140 10.96 -4.25 -1.08
N ILE A 141 10.55 -2.98 -1.05
CA ILE A 141 10.46 -2.12 -2.23
C ILE A 141 11.50 -1.00 -2.12
N VAL A 142 12.51 -1.01 -2.98
CA VAL A 142 13.48 0.09 -3.07
C VAL A 142 12.82 1.32 -3.68
N ILE A 143 12.97 2.45 -2.99
CA ILE A 143 12.46 3.74 -3.42
C ILE A 143 13.47 4.39 -4.37
N ARG A 144 13.02 4.73 -5.57
CA ARG A 144 13.84 5.39 -6.60
C ARG A 144 13.16 6.64 -7.11
N ASP A 145 13.97 7.58 -7.59
CA ASP A 145 13.49 8.85 -8.12
C ASP A 145 12.74 8.64 -9.44
N GLY A 146 11.47 9.05 -9.48
CA GLY A 146 10.60 8.95 -10.65
C GLY A 146 10.26 7.54 -11.12
N ASP A 147 10.75 6.50 -10.46
CA ASP A 147 10.53 5.10 -10.85
C ASP A 147 9.53 4.44 -9.89
N THR A 148 8.37 4.08 -10.41
CA THR A 148 7.34 3.37 -9.64
C THR A 148 7.68 1.90 -9.55
N LYS A 149 7.86 1.41 -8.34
CA LYS A 149 8.04 -0.01 -8.04
C LYS A 149 6.78 -0.59 -7.45
N THR A 150 6.41 -1.77 -7.92
CA THR A 150 5.19 -2.49 -7.51
C THR A 150 5.55 -3.84 -6.95
N LYS A 151 4.94 -4.18 -5.83
CA LYS A 151 4.91 -5.55 -5.28
C LYS A 151 3.47 -6.02 -5.21
N ASN A 152 3.18 -7.10 -5.94
CA ASN A 152 1.83 -7.62 -6.15
C ASN A 152 1.29 -8.50 -5.01
N SER A 153 1.99 -8.70 -3.96
CA SER A 153 1.49 -9.44 -2.79
C SER A 153 2.51 -9.30 -1.68
N MET A 154 2.49 -8.17 -1.00
CA MET A 154 3.42 -7.99 0.11
C MET A 154 2.97 -8.81 1.32
N VAL A 155 1.70 -8.69 1.69
CA VAL A 155 1.14 -9.39 2.84
C VAL A 155 -0.32 -9.73 2.63
N ILE A 156 -0.82 -10.67 3.42
CA ILE A 156 -2.24 -10.95 3.57
C ILE A 156 -2.64 -10.56 5.00
N LEU A 157 -3.66 -9.72 5.13
CA LEU A 157 -4.23 -9.32 6.41
C LEU A 157 -5.48 -10.14 6.68
N GLY A 158 -5.58 -10.65 7.89
CA GLY A 158 -6.77 -11.35 8.37
C GLY A 158 -8.00 -10.46 8.42
N SER A 159 -9.17 -11.05 8.61
CA SER A 159 -10.43 -10.31 8.83
C SER A 159 -10.39 -9.45 10.10
N ALA A 160 -11.40 -8.61 10.30
CA ALA A 160 -11.50 -7.71 11.45
C ALA A 160 -11.38 -8.40 12.82
N GLU A 161 -11.85 -9.63 12.93
CA GLU A 161 -11.80 -10.43 14.16
C GLU A 161 -10.50 -11.26 14.29
N HIS A 162 -9.68 -11.29 13.24
CA HIS A 162 -8.44 -12.06 13.22
C HIS A 162 -7.30 -11.29 13.88
N GLU A 163 -6.46 -11.97 14.66
CA GLU A 163 -5.28 -11.36 15.29
C GLU A 163 -4.31 -10.73 14.27
N LYS A 164 -4.17 -11.32 13.07
CA LYS A 164 -3.33 -10.83 11.98
C LYS A 164 -4.03 -9.81 11.07
N ARG A 165 -4.93 -8.99 11.57
CA ARG A 165 -5.61 -7.93 10.81
C ARG A 165 -4.75 -6.71 10.51
N TYR A 166 -3.63 -6.55 11.21
CA TYR A 166 -2.73 -5.42 11.05
C TYR A 166 -1.61 -5.71 10.07
N GLY A 167 -1.22 -4.68 9.33
CA GLY A 167 0.01 -4.63 8.55
C GLY A 167 0.82 -3.42 8.98
N VAL A 168 1.90 -3.63 9.72
CA VAL A 168 2.79 -2.55 10.18
C VAL A 168 3.86 -2.31 9.14
N PHE A 169 4.09 -1.05 8.76
CA PHE A 169 5.08 -0.70 7.75
C PHE A 169 5.95 0.48 8.16
N ARG A 170 7.11 0.57 7.54
CA ARG A 170 8.05 1.68 7.69
C ARG A 170 8.84 1.94 6.42
N LEU A 171 9.52 3.08 6.40
CA LEU A 171 10.60 3.39 5.48
C LEU A 171 11.91 3.40 6.26
N THR A 172 12.92 2.71 5.76
CA THR A 172 14.25 2.62 6.38
C THR A 172 15.34 2.55 5.32
N GLY A 173 16.60 2.47 5.72
CA GLY A 173 17.74 2.41 4.82
C GLY A 173 18.95 3.16 5.33
N ASP A 174 19.79 3.63 4.42
CA ASP A 174 21.05 4.32 4.73
C ASP A 174 21.32 5.50 3.78
N CYS A 175 22.31 6.33 4.13
CA CYS A 175 22.76 7.44 3.30
C CYS A 175 24.25 7.73 3.52
N ILE A 176 24.83 8.48 2.59
CA ILE A 176 26.22 8.98 2.74
C ILE A 176 26.28 9.96 3.91
N GLU A 177 27.20 9.76 4.85
CA GLU A 177 27.37 10.61 6.04
C GLU A 177 27.96 11.98 5.67
N GLU A 178 29.07 11.98 4.93
CA GLU A 178 29.86 13.17 4.61
C GLU A 178 29.96 13.37 3.08
N PRO A 179 28.92 13.85 2.41
CA PRO A 179 29.03 14.21 1.00
C PRO A 179 29.87 15.49 0.82
N THR A 180 30.34 15.75 -0.40
CA THR A 180 31.06 16.99 -0.73
C THR A 180 30.18 18.22 -0.50
N GLU A 181 28.90 18.11 -0.86
CA GLU A 181 27.91 19.15 -0.57
C GLU A 181 27.18 18.77 0.75
N ALA A 182 27.35 19.62 1.76
CA ALA A 182 26.76 19.33 3.08
C ALA A 182 25.25 19.19 3.05
N TRP A 183 24.74 18.35 3.92
CA TRP A 183 23.31 18.22 4.19
C TRP A 183 22.75 19.55 4.73
N ASN A 184 21.55 19.91 4.31
CA ASN A 184 20.89 21.13 4.77
C ASN A 184 19.37 20.94 4.94
N SER A 185 18.71 21.91 5.56
CA SER A 185 17.28 21.84 5.87
C SER A 185 16.33 21.89 4.67
N ARG A 186 16.83 22.12 3.46
CA ARG A 186 16.06 22.11 2.21
C ARG A 186 16.15 20.77 1.49
N ASP A 187 17.07 19.93 1.94
CA ASP A 187 17.21 18.58 1.43
C ASP A 187 15.99 17.77 1.86
N SER A 188 15.34 17.12 0.91
CA SER A 188 14.13 16.35 1.22
C SER A 188 13.93 15.22 0.24
N VAL A 189 13.32 14.16 0.75
CA VAL A 189 12.79 13.04 -0.03
C VAL A 189 11.29 12.98 0.24
N THR A 190 10.51 12.87 -0.81
CA THR A 190 9.08 12.60 -0.75
C THR A 190 8.83 11.21 -1.30
N VAL A 191 8.14 10.38 -0.55
CA VAL A 191 7.74 9.04 -1.00
C VAL A 191 6.23 9.00 -1.11
N ARG A 192 5.75 8.55 -2.26
CA ARG A 192 4.34 8.25 -2.49
C ARG A 192 4.16 6.74 -2.42
N ILE A 193 3.30 6.28 -1.54
CA ILE A 193 2.92 4.87 -1.40
C ILE A 193 1.44 4.75 -1.73
N VAL A 194 1.10 3.78 -2.57
CA VAL A 194 -0.28 3.44 -2.94
C VAL A 194 -0.54 2.01 -2.53
N PHE A 195 -1.54 1.82 -1.69
CA PHE A 195 -2.02 0.51 -1.31
C PHE A 195 -3.25 0.15 -2.13
N THR A 196 -3.28 -1.06 -2.66
CA THR A 196 -4.44 -1.66 -3.31
C THR A 196 -4.81 -2.94 -2.58
N PHE A 197 -6.08 -3.09 -2.25
CA PHE A 197 -6.58 -4.20 -1.45
C PHE A 197 -7.47 -5.09 -2.30
N THR A 198 -7.18 -6.40 -2.27
CA THR A 198 -7.98 -7.41 -2.96
C THR A 198 -8.59 -8.35 -1.93
N PRO A 199 -9.94 -8.48 -1.86
CA PRO A 199 -10.58 -9.40 -0.94
C PRO A 199 -10.24 -10.85 -1.31
N LEU A 200 -10.12 -11.67 -0.30
CA LEU A 200 -9.86 -13.11 -0.43
C LEU A 200 -11.04 -13.89 0.16
N PRO A 201 -11.19 -15.19 -0.19
CA PRO A 201 -12.15 -16.06 0.45
C PRO A 201 -11.96 -16.10 1.98
N VAL A 202 -13.05 -16.26 2.72
CA VAL A 202 -13.03 -16.29 4.20
C VAL A 202 -12.13 -17.39 4.76
N ASP A 203 -12.03 -18.50 4.05
CA ASP A 203 -11.24 -19.68 4.39
C ASP A 203 -9.76 -19.58 3.93
N THR A 204 -9.33 -18.40 3.48
CA THR A 204 -7.93 -18.19 3.09
C THR A 204 -7.02 -18.33 4.32
N GLU A 205 -6.03 -19.20 4.21
CA GLU A 205 -4.99 -19.36 5.23
C GLU A 205 -4.15 -18.07 5.31
N ILE A 206 -3.97 -17.56 6.52
CA ILE A 206 -3.17 -16.35 6.79
C ILE A 206 -1.80 -16.82 7.31
N PRO A 207 -0.73 -16.61 6.51
CA PRO A 207 0.62 -17.08 6.83
C PRO A 207 1.23 -16.43 8.07
#